data_ec33f88c7961b0398d9b510becfc02ae
#
_entry.id   ec33f88c7961b0398d9b510becfc02ae
#
_cell.length_a   1.000
_cell.length_b   1.000
_cell.length_c   1.000
_cell.angle_alpha   90.00
_cell.angle_beta   90.00
_cell.angle_gamma   90.00
#
_symmetry.space_group_name_H-M   'P 1'
#
loop_
_entity.id
_entity.type
_entity.pdbx_description
1 polymer ?
#
loop_
_entity_poly.entity_id
_entity_poly.type
_entity_poly.pdbx_seq_one_letter_code
_entity_poly.pdbx_strand_id
1 'polypeptide(L)'
;MMNVVYEDNHIIIVNKQSGEIVQGDKTGDRPLSDIVKDYIKEKYQKPGAVFLGVAHRLDRPVSGLVVFARTSKALTRLNKMFAEGEVHKTYWAIVGKKSGDRSQESGEWHTLENWLVRNEKQNKSYAYDHEVPNSKKAILRYRAIGQSERYTLLEVNLMTGRHHQIRCQLAAMGCPIKGDLKYGAPRSNPDGSISLMARRVEFIHPVSKAPIVVEAPVPNDNLWQALAPK
;
A
#
# COMPACT_ATOMS: atom_id res chain seq x y z
N MET A 1 -5.13 6.62 17.89
CA MET A 1 -6.14 7.57 17.36
C MET A 1 -6.10 7.47 15.84
N MET A 2 -7.24 7.28 15.16
CA MET A 2 -7.31 7.21 13.69
C MET A 2 -6.83 8.52 13.07
N ASN A 3 -6.00 8.44 12.04
CA ASN A 3 -5.42 9.60 11.37
C ASN A 3 -6.13 9.85 10.02
N VAL A 4 -7.09 10.78 10.01
CA VAL A 4 -7.77 11.23 8.79
C VAL A 4 -6.92 12.30 8.11
N VAL A 5 -6.54 12.06 6.85
CA VAL A 5 -5.69 12.98 6.07
C VAL A 5 -6.47 13.78 5.03
N TYR A 6 -7.63 13.29 4.62
CA TYR A 6 -8.58 13.99 3.74
C TYR A 6 -9.99 13.49 4.00
N GLU A 7 -10.97 14.36 3.98
CA GLU A 7 -12.38 13.97 3.95
C GLU A 7 -13.28 15.04 3.32
N ASP A 8 -14.32 14.55 2.65
CA ASP A 8 -15.45 15.34 2.18
C ASP A 8 -16.75 14.54 2.25
N ASN A 9 -17.81 14.98 1.57
CA ASN A 9 -19.09 14.28 1.58
C ASN A 9 -19.09 12.93 0.85
N HIS A 10 -18.09 12.63 0.04
CA HIS A 10 -18.05 11.51 -0.89
C HIS A 10 -16.94 10.49 -0.62
N ILE A 11 -15.80 10.95 -0.13
CA ILE A 11 -14.65 10.10 0.17
C ILE A 11 -14.02 10.48 1.53
N ILE A 12 -13.31 9.53 2.10
CA ILE A 12 -12.43 9.76 3.25
C ILE A 12 -11.13 8.97 3.03
N ILE A 13 -10.00 9.62 3.29
CA ILE A 13 -8.67 9.00 3.19
C ILE A 13 -8.05 9.01 4.57
N VAL A 14 -7.62 7.84 5.01
CA VAL A 14 -7.00 7.66 6.33
C VAL A 14 -5.59 7.08 6.17
N ASN A 15 -4.71 7.46 7.08
CA ASN A 15 -3.37 6.89 7.20
C ASN A 15 -3.44 5.69 8.15
N LYS A 16 -3.59 4.49 7.58
CA LYS A 16 -3.65 3.21 8.28
C LYS A 16 -2.32 2.92 8.97
N GLN A 17 -2.37 2.48 10.22
CA GLN A 17 -1.20 1.98 10.93
C GLN A 17 -0.93 0.51 10.57
N SER A 18 0.33 0.09 10.74
CA SER A 18 0.65 -1.33 10.70
C SER A 18 -0.13 -2.10 11.77
N GLY A 19 -0.48 -3.35 11.49
CA GLY A 19 -1.28 -4.19 12.39
C GLY A 19 -2.79 -4.07 12.18
N GLU A 20 -3.29 -2.93 11.70
CA GLU A 20 -4.73 -2.75 11.40
C GLU A 20 -5.12 -3.51 10.12
N ILE A 21 -6.33 -4.09 10.11
CA ILE A 21 -6.96 -4.65 8.91
C ILE A 21 -7.94 -3.63 8.32
N VAL A 22 -7.97 -3.52 7.00
CA VAL A 22 -8.86 -2.55 6.31
C VAL A 22 -10.31 -3.00 6.35
N GLN A 23 -10.55 -4.30 6.17
CA GLN A 23 -11.87 -4.95 6.13
C GLN A 23 -11.83 -6.22 6.99
N GLY A 24 -12.97 -6.60 7.54
CA GLY A 24 -13.07 -7.81 8.35
C GLY A 24 -12.53 -9.06 7.65
N ASP A 25 -11.81 -9.87 8.39
CA ASP A 25 -11.25 -11.16 7.97
C ASP A 25 -11.52 -12.24 9.02
N LYS A 26 -10.90 -13.43 8.86
CA LYS A 26 -11.11 -14.55 9.80
C LYS A 26 -10.45 -14.35 11.17
N THR A 27 -9.69 -13.30 11.41
CA THR A 27 -9.04 -13.06 12.70
C THR A 27 -10.01 -12.56 13.77
N GLY A 28 -11.14 -11.96 13.35
CA GLY A 28 -12.11 -11.37 14.26
C GLY A 28 -11.70 -9.99 14.78
N ASP A 29 -10.56 -9.46 14.36
CA ASP A 29 -10.14 -8.12 14.74
C ASP A 29 -11.07 -7.07 14.13
N ARG A 30 -11.27 -5.98 14.86
CA ARG A 30 -12.10 -4.87 14.42
C ARG A 30 -11.44 -4.17 13.23
N PRO A 31 -12.11 -4.12 12.04
CA PRO A 31 -11.49 -3.53 10.87
C PRO A 31 -11.53 -2.00 10.89
N LEU A 32 -10.56 -1.39 10.21
CA LEU A 32 -10.48 0.06 10.02
C LEU A 32 -11.76 0.64 9.41
N SER A 33 -12.43 -0.10 8.52
CA SER A 33 -13.72 0.31 7.95
C SER A 33 -14.78 0.58 9.03
N ASP A 34 -14.83 -0.20 10.11
CA ASP A 34 -15.80 0.01 11.18
C ASP A 34 -15.39 1.16 12.12
N ILE A 35 -14.09 1.31 12.35
CA ILE A 35 -13.54 2.46 13.09
C ILE A 35 -13.88 3.78 12.35
N VAL A 36 -13.73 3.80 11.02
CA VAL A 36 -14.08 4.96 10.18
C VAL A 36 -15.58 5.25 10.18
N LYS A 37 -16.43 4.21 10.16
CA LYS A 37 -17.90 4.40 10.28
C LYS A 37 -18.27 5.06 11.60
N ASP A 38 -17.69 4.61 12.72
CA ASP A 38 -17.96 5.21 14.02
C ASP A 38 -17.50 6.66 14.09
N TYR A 39 -16.30 6.95 13.61
CA TYR A 39 -15.82 8.33 13.49
C TYR A 39 -16.79 9.22 12.71
N ILE A 40 -17.27 8.75 11.54
CA ILE A 40 -18.23 9.50 10.72
C ILE A 40 -19.56 9.68 11.47
N LYS A 41 -20.03 8.61 12.15
CA LYS A 41 -21.27 8.64 12.92
C LYS A 41 -21.21 9.67 14.04
N GLU A 42 -20.13 9.66 14.81
CA GLU A 42 -19.91 10.58 15.92
C GLU A 42 -19.72 12.01 15.43
N LYS A 43 -18.78 12.26 14.52
CA LYS A 43 -18.44 13.60 14.01
C LYS A 43 -19.63 14.33 13.38
N TYR A 44 -20.46 13.59 12.62
CA TYR A 44 -21.59 14.16 11.90
C TYR A 44 -22.95 13.88 12.58
N GLN A 45 -22.93 13.32 13.79
CA GLN A 45 -24.11 13.02 14.61
C GLN A 45 -25.21 12.26 13.82
N LYS A 46 -24.81 11.28 13.05
CA LYS A 46 -25.73 10.53 12.19
C LYS A 46 -26.63 9.61 13.02
N PRO A 47 -27.97 9.72 12.88
CA PRO A 47 -28.92 8.96 13.72
C PRO A 47 -28.97 7.47 13.39
N GLY A 48 -28.53 7.06 12.20
CA GLY A 48 -28.62 5.69 11.68
C GLY A 48 -27.28 5.04 11.36
N ALA A 49 -27.34 3.98 10.59
CA ALA A 49 -26.15 3.30 10.08
C ALA A 49 -25.39 4.18 9.07
N VAL A 50 -24.06 4.16 9.17
CA VAL A 50 -23.18 4.89 8.25
C VAL A 50 -22.75 3.97 7.12
N PHE A 51 -22.98 4.39 5.88
CA PHE A 51 -22.41 3.73 4.72
C PHE A 51 -20.92 4.05 4.62
N LEU A 52 -20.09 3.02 4.39
CA LEU A 52 -18.70 3.16 4.02
C LEU A 52 -18.30 2.04 3.05
N GLY A 53 -17.86 2.42 1.86
CA GLY A 53 -17.42 1.50 0.81
C GLY A 53 -15.92 1.33 0.80
N VAL A 54 -15.44 0.08 0.74
CA VAL A 54 -14.03 -0.29 0.65
C VAL A 54 -13.69 -0.49 -0.82
N ALA A 55 -12.95 0.45 -1.43
CA ALA A 55 -12.54 0.38 -2.84
C ALA A 55 -11.22 -0.39 -3.05
N HIS A 56 -10.33 -0.35 -2.07
CA HIS A 56 -9.05 -1.07 -2.08
C HIS A 56 -8.58 -1.39 -0.66
N ARG A 57 -7.54 -2.19 -0.54
CA ARG A 57 -6.99 -2.62 0.75
C ARG A 57 -5.47 -2.54 0.76
N LEU A 58 -4.92 -2.40 1.96
CA LEU A 58 -3.52 -2.65 2.27
C LEU A 58 -3.43 -3.92 3.14
N ASP A 59 -2.32 -4.65 3.02
CA ASP A 59 -2.03 -5.79 3.88
C ASP A 59 -1.90 -5.34 5.34
N ARG A 60 -2.19 -6.25 6.29
CA ARG A 60 -2.11 -5.96 7.74
C ARG A 60 -0.78 -5.30 8.16
N PRO A 61 0.42 -5.82 7.77
CA PRO A 61 1.70 -5.25 8.22
C PRO A 61 2.12 -3.99 7.47
N VAL A 62 1.34 -3.53 6.48
CA VAL A 62 1.61 -2.35 5.65
C VAL A 62 0.90 -1.14 6.23
N SER A 63 1.56 0.01 6.28
CA SER A 63 0.99 1.30 6.67
C SER A 63 0.68 2.20 5.47
N GLY A 64 0.02 3.33 5.71
CA GLY A 64 -0.19 4.38 4.72
C GLY A 64 -1.64 4.54 4.26
N LEU A 65 -1.82 5.20 3.14
CA LEU A 65 -3.10 5.74 2.69
C LEU A 65 -4.09 4.66 2.25
N VAL A 66 -5.32 4.75 2.81
CA VAL A 66 -6.47 3.97 2.38
C VAL A 66 -7.62 4.92 2.06
N VAL A 67 -8.17 4.78 0.85
CA VAL A 67 -9.31 5.58 0.35
C VAL A 67 -10.59 4.79 0.54
N PHE A 68 -11.57 5.38 1.22
CA PHE A 68 -12.92 4.84 1.37
C PHE A 68 -13.94 5.73 0.69
N ALA A 69 -15.03 5.13 0.22
CA ALA A 69 -16.19 5.86 -0.30
C ALA A 69 -17.21 6.09 0.81
N ARG A 70 -17.71 7.32 0.95
CA ARG A 70 -18.79 7.69 1.89
C ARG A 70 -20.19 7.59 1.28
N THR A 71 -20.25 7.33 -0.04
CA THR A 71 -21.52 7.11 -0.78
C THR A 71 -21.39 5.95 -1.76
N SER A 72 -22.49 5.27 -2.07
CA SER A 72 -22.51 4.17 -3.05
C SER A 72 -22.09 4.64 -4.45
N LYS A 73 -22.51 5.84 -4.84
CA LYS A 73 -22.12 6.46 -6.12
C LYS A 73 -20.60 6.69 -6.21
N ALA A 74 -19.98 7.16 -5.13
CA ALA A 74 -18.51 7.33 -5.08
C ALA A 74 -17.81 5.96 -5.11
N LEU A 75 -18.34 4.94 -4.40
CA LEU A 75 -17.77 3.58 -4.42
C LEU A 75 -17.74 2.99 -5.82
N THR A 76 -18.87 3.05 -6.54
CA THR A 76 -18.96 2.52 -7.92
C THR A 76 -17.90 3.19 -8.83
N ARG A 77 -17.76 4.50 -8.72
CA ARG A 77 -16.79 5.25 -9.52
C ARG A 77 -15.34 4.96 -9.11
N LEU A 78 -15.05 4.91 -7.81
CA LEU A 78 -13.71 4.55 -7.33
C LEU A 78 -13.32 3.14 -7.76
N ASN A 79 -14.23 2.16 -7.67
CA ASN A 79 -13.97 0.79 -8.14
C ASN A 79 -13.59 0.76 -9.62
N LYS A 80 -14.31 1.53 -10.46
CA LYS A 80 -13.98 1.68 -11.88
C LYS A 80 -12.59 2.29 -12.06
N MET A 81 -12.30 3.41 -11.38
CA MET A 81 -11.00 4.09 -11.46
C MET A 81 -9.83 3.20 -11.03
N PHE A 82 -10.02 2.39 -9.97
CA PHE A 82 -9.01 1.42 -9.55
C PHE A 82 -8.79 0.31 -10.60
N ALA A 83 -9.87 -0.16 -11.22
CA ALA A 83 -9.81 -1.19 -12.28
C ALA A 83 -9.14 -0.68 -13.55
N GLU A 84 -9.37 0.58 -13.91
CA GLU A 84 -8.82 1.25 -15.11
C GLU A 84 -7.42 1.87 -14.90
N GLY A 85 -6.89 1.81 -13.66
CA GLY A 85 -5.56 2.34 -13.34
C GLY A 85 -5.50 3.86 -13.21
N GLU A 86 -6.65 4.53 -13.10
CA GLU A 86 -6.75 6.00 -12.94
C GLU A 86 -6.38 6.48 -11.52
N VAL A 87 -6.21 5.57 -10.58
CA VAL A 87 -5.72 5.88 -9.23
C VAL A 87 -4.23 5.55 -9.16
N HIS A 88 -3.40 6.58 -9.20
CA HIS A 88 -1.95 6.43 -9.08
C HIS A 88 -1.56 6.29 -7.62
N LYS A 89 -0.79 5.25 -7.32
CA LYS A 89 -0.33 4.93 -5.97
C LYS A 89 1.18 4.84 -5.95
N THR A 90 1.79 5.66 -5.12
CA THR A 90 3.22 5.60 -4.84
C THR A 90 3.44 4.98 -3.46
N TYR A 91 4.26 3.96 -3.42
CA TYR A 91 4.68 3.29 -2.19
C TYR A 91 6.14 3.61 -1.91
N TRP A 92 6.49 3.61 -0.64
CA TRP A 92 7.87 3.58 -0.18
C TRP A 92 8.17 2.24 0.46
N ALA A 93 9.32 1.65 0.11
CA ALA A 93 9.77 0.36 0.63
C ALA A 93 11.24 0.44 1.04
N ILE A 94 11.57 0.02 2.26
CA ILE A 94 12.95 -0.11 2.70
C ILE A 94 13.39 -1.56 2.48
N VAL A 95 14.46 -1.73 1.71
CA VAL A 95 15.07 -3.03 1.40
C VAL A 95 16.53 -3.07 1.85
N GLY A 96 17.10 -4.27 2.02
CA GLY A 96 18.52 -4.42 2.27
C GLY A 96 19.34 -3.94 1.07
N LYS A 97 20.42 -3.20 1.34
CA LYS A 97 21.35 -2.78 0.30
C LYS A 97 22.15 -3.97 -0.22
N LYS A 98 22.21 -4.13 -1.54
CA LYS A 98 23.10 -5.08 -2.22
C LYS A 98 24.30 -4.33 -2.80
N SER A 99 25.48 -4.72 -2.39
CA SER A 99 26.71 -4.16 -2.95
C SER A 99 26.85 -4.52 -4.44
N GLY A 100 27.13 -3.52 -5.28
CA GLY A 100 27.29 -3.70 -6.73
C GLY A 100 25.99 -3.90 -7.53
N ASP A 101 24.84 -3.81 -6.90
CA ASP A 101 23.54 -3.90 -7.58
C ASP A 101 23.13 -2.54 -8.16
N ARG A 102 23.30 -2.35 -9.47
CA ARG A 102 22.91 -1.12 -10.18
C ARG A 102 21.43 -0.82 -10.10
N SER A 103 20.59 -1.82 -9.87
CA SER A 103 19.15 -1.60 -9.68
C SER A 103 18.79 -0.78 -8.45
N GLN A 104 19.75 -0.55 -7.56
CA GLN A 104 19.64 0.31 -6.38
C GLN A 104 20.43 1.62 -6.51
N GLU A 105 20.96 1.95 -7.70
CA GLU A 105 21.58 3.26 -7.94
C GLU A 105 20.51 4.37 -7.91
N SER A 106 20.87 5.53 -7.36
CA SER A 106 19.92 6.59 -7.06
C SER A 106 19.34 7.23 -8.32
N GLY A 107 18.02 7.38 -8.36
CA GLY A 107 17.27 8.23 -9.28
C GLY A 107 16.80 7.57 -10.57
N GLU A 108 17.37 6.45 -11.00
CA GLU A 108 16.96 5.76 -12.23
C GLU A 108 15.72 4.89 -12.00
N TRP A 109 14.76 4.98 -12.94
CA TRP A 109 13.57 4.14 -12.93
C TRP A 109 13.83 2.78 -13.56
N HIS A 110 13.54 1.73 -12.79
CA HIS A 110 13.55 0.35 -13.23
C HIS A 110 12.13 -0.20 -13.30
N THR A 111 11.89 -1.16 -14.18
CA THR A 111 10.59 -1.84 -14.31
C THR A 111 10.76 -3.31 -13.93
N LEU A 112 9.86 -3.80 -13.06
CA LEU A 112 9.71 -5.23 -12.80
C LEU A 112 8.43 -5.73 -13.45
N GLU A 113 8.57 -6.75 -14.26
CA GLU A 113 7.48 -7.46 -14.89
C GLU A 113 7.58 -8.95 -14.53
N ASN A 114 6.53 -9.48 -13.93
CA ASN A 114 6.44 -10.88 -13.53
C ASN A 114 5.02 -11.40 -13.73
N TRP A 115 4.86 -12.71 -13.67
CA TRP A 115 3.58 -13.39 -13.56
C TRP A 115 3.40 -13.92 -12.14
N LEU A 116 2.34 -13.47 -11.45
CA LEU A 116 2.10 -13.83 -10.05
C LEU A 116 1.02 -14.90 -9.92
N VAL A 117 1.32 -15.94 -9.17
CA VAL A 117 0.37 -16.96 -8.73
C VAL A 117 0.12 -16.80 -7.25
N ARG A 118 -1.15 -16.71 -6.86
CA ARG A 118 -1.56 -16.65 -5.45
C ARG A 118 -1.77 -18.05 -4.91
N ASN A 119 -1.09 -18.38 -3.82
CA ASN A 119 -1.37 -19.55 -3.00
C ASN A 119 -2.27 -19.11 -1.82
N GLU A 120 -3.55 -19.47 -1.88
CA GLU A 120 -4.53 -19.07 -0.86
C GLU A 120 -4.29 -19.76 0.49
N LYS A 121 -3.85 -21.03 0.49
CA LYS A 121 -3.58 -21.80 1.72
C LYS A 121 -2.45 -21.15 2.54
N GLN A 122 -1.41 -20.66 1.87
CA GLN A 122 -0.28 -19.98 2.50
C GLN A 122 -0.49 -18.48 2.65
N ASN A 123 -1.54 -17.92 2.06
CA ASN A 123 -1.76 -16.47 1.91
C ASN A 123 -0.49 -15.77 1.40
N LYS A 124 0.09 -16.30 0.31
CA LYS A 124 1.36 -15.86 -0.28
C LYS A 124 1.26 -15.86 -1.81
N SER A 125 1.97 -14.95 -2.47
CA SER A 125 2.12 -14.95 -3.93
C SER A 125 3.53 -15.37 -4.32
N TYR A 126 3.66 -15.98 -5.49
CA TYR A 126 4.92 -16.40 -6.10
C TYR A 126 5.08 -15.71 -7.44
N ALA A 127 6.28 -15.24 -7.74
CA ALA A 127 6.60 -14.54 -8.99
C ALA A 127 7.37 -15.50 -9.94
N TYR A 128 6.98 -15.45 -11.20
CA TYR A 128 7.61 -16.15 -12.30
C TYR A 128 8.02 -15.13 -13.37
N ASP A 129 9.07 -15.41 -14.11
CA ASP A 129 9.60 -14.58 -15.20
C ASP A 129 8.83 -14.77 -16.52
N HIS A 130 7.99 -15.77 -16.62
CA HIS A 130 7.10 -16.07 -17.75
C HIS A 130 5.70 -16.45 -17.27
N GLU A 131 4.75 -16.49 -18.20
CA GLU A 131 3.38 -16.89 -17.91
C GLU A 131 3.29 -18.38 -17.55
N VAL A 132 2.62 -18.66 -16.42
CA VAL A 132 2.33 -20.02 -15.96
C VAL A 132 0.83 -20.16 -15.66
N PRO A 133 0.29 -21.38 -15.57
CA PRO A 133 -1.13 -21.60 -15.29
C PRO A 133 -1.60 -20.84 -14.04
N ASN A 134 -2.75 -20.17 -14.13
CA ASN A 134 -3.36 -19.34 -13.09
C ASN A 134 -2.54 -18.11 -12.66
N SER A 135 -1.50 -17.74 -13.39
CA SER A 135 -0.75 -16.51 -13.13
C SER A 135 -1.47 -15.29 -13.67
N LYS A 136 -1.13 -14.15 -13.08
CA LYS A 136 -1.57 -12.83 -13.56
C LYS A 136 -0.38 -11.91 -13.74
N LYS A 137 -0.29 -11.25 -14.88
CA LYS A 137 0.75 -10.27 -15.15
C LYS A 137 0.75 -9.17 -14.09
N ALA A 138 1.93 -8.84 -13.57
CA ALA A 138 2.19 -7.84 -12.54
C ALA A 138 3.33 -6.95 -12.96
N ILE A 139 3.07 -5.64 -13.00
CA ILE A 139 4.04 -4.63 -13.42
C ILE A 139 4.12 -3.55 -12.36
N LEU A 140 5.33 -3.22 -11.94
CA LEU A 140 5.64 -2.06 -11.13
C LEU A 140 6.90 -1.35 -11.66
N ARG A 141 7.03 -0.07 -11.34
CA ARG A 141 8.28 0.67 -11.52
C ARG A 141 8.82 1.07 -10.17
N TYR A 142 10.13 1.11 -10.03
CA TYR A 142 10.77 1.55 -8.79
C TYR A 142 12.06 2.32 -9.09
N ARG A 143 12.46 3.16 -8.14
CA ARG A 143 13.77 3.81 -8.13
C ARG A 143 14.25 3.97 -6.68
N ALA A 144 15.55 4.04 -6.48
CA ALA A 144 16.14 4.37 -5.19
C ALA A 144 16.07 5.90 -4.97
N ILE A 145 15.54 6.31 -3.82
CA ILE A 145 15.38 7.73 -3.43
C ILE A 145 16.13 8.09 -2.15
N GLY A 146 16.69 7.10 -1.45
CA GLY A 146 17.49 7.30 -0.26
C GLY A 146 18.32 6.06 0.05
N GLN A 147 19.51 6.25 0.58
CA GLN A 147 20.44 5.15 0.89
C GLN A 147 21.16 5.39 2.21
N SER A 148 21.45 4.29 2.90
CA SER A 148 22.38 4.22 4.03
C SER A 148 23.44 3.15 3.76
N GLU A 149 24.26 2.88 4.75
CA GLU A 149 25.25 1.80 4.66
C GLU A 149 24.61 0.42 4.40
N ARG A 150 23.43 0.14 5.01
CA ARG A 150 22.79 -1.20 5.03
C ARG A 150 21.46 -1.26 4.30
N TYR A 151 20.83 -0.15 4.02
CA TYR A 151 19.45 -0.09 3.51
C TYR A 151 19.30 0.90 2.37
N THR A 152 18.38 0.60 1.47
CA THR A 152 17.93 1.48 0.39
C THR A 152 16.43 1.74 0.55
N LEU A 153 16.01 3.00 0.43
CA LEU A 153 14.62 3.39 0.31
C LEU A 153 14.25 3.45 -1.16
N LEU A 154 13.28 2.63 -1.53
CA LEU A 154 12.72 2.58 -2.88
C LEU A 154 11.40 3.33 -2.93
N GLU A 155 11.23 4.18 -3.94
CA GLU A 155 9.94 4.66 -4.41
C GLU A 155 9.39 3.67 -5.43
N VAL A 156 8.15 3.22 -5.25
CA VAL A 156 7.52 2.18 -6.06
C VAL A 156 6.18 2.66 -6.60
N ASN A 157 6.01 2.64 -7.92
CA ASN A 157 4.76 2.92 -8.61
C ASN A 157 4.13 1.64 -9.15
N LEU A 158 2.89 1.34 -8.72
CA LEU A 158 2.15 0.18 -9.18
C LEU A 158 1.41 0.47 -10.47
N MET A 159 1.73 -0.27 -11.55
CA MET A 159 0.96 -0.30 -12.79
C MET A 159 -0.19 -1.33 -12.72
N THR A 160 -0.06 -2.34 -11.85
CA THR A 160 -1.07 -3.35 -11.56
C THR A 160 -1.24 -3.50 -10.05
N GLY A 161 -2.35 -4.09 -9.58
CA GLY A 161 -2.63 -4.27 -8.14
C GLY A 161 -2.88 -5.74 -7.79
N ARG A 162 -1.85 -6.60 -7.85
CA ARG A 162 -1.96 -8.02 -7.49
C ARG A 162 -1.74 -8.23 -5.99
N HIS A 163 -2.27 -9.35 -5.49
CA HIS A 163 -2.07 -9.75 -4.09
C HIS A 163 -0.58 -9.82 -3.73
N HIS A 164 -0.17 -9.11 -2.66
CA HIS A 164 1.22 -8.98 -2.19
C HIS A 164 2.23 -8.56 -3.27
N GLN A 165 1.82 -7.81 -4.30
CA GLN A 165 2.63 -7.58 -5.50
C GLN A 165 4.02 -7.02 -5.20
N ILE A 166 4.12 -5.89 -4.49
CA ILE A 166 5.42 -5.25 -4.17
C ILE A 166 6.29 -6.20 -3.36
N ARG A 167 5.72 -6.83 -2.34
CA ARG A 167 6.41 -7.79 -1.47
C ARG A 167 7.01 -8.96 -2.25
N CYS A 168 6.19 -9.54 -3.13
CA CYS A 168 6.57 -10.69 -3.95
C CYS A 168 7.63 -10.34 -4.99
N GLN A 169 7.44 -9.25 -5.74
CA GLN A 169 8.36 -8.86 -6.80
C GLN A 169 9.72 -8.39 -6.27
N LEU A 170 9.75 -7.58 -5.20
CA LEU A 170 11.01 -7.16 -4.58
C LEU A 170 11.77 -8.35 -3.98
N ALA A 171 11.07 -9.32 -3.38
CA ALA A 171 11.70 -10.54 -2.90
C ALA A 171 12.25 -11.41 -4.04
N ALA A 172 11.53 -11.52 -5.16
CA ALA A 172 11.97 -12.28 -6.34
C ALA A 172 13.27 -11.71 -6.94
N MET A 173 13.43 -10.37 -6.95
CA MET A 173 14.71 -9.78 -7.37
C MET A 173 15.81 -9.87 -6.27
N GLY A 174 15.53 -10.56 -5.16
CA GLY A 174 16.48 -10.77 -4.06
C GLY A 174 16.63 -9.60 -3.10
N CYS A 175 15.67 -8.66 -3.08
CA CYS A 175 15.61 -7.51 -2.20
C CYS A 175 14.33 -7.54 -1.34
N PRO A 176 14.16 -8.51 -0.41
CA PRO A 176 12.97 -8.57 0.42
C PRO A 176 12.84 -7.29 1.26
N ILE A 177 11.60 -6.85 1.45
CA ILE A 177 11.30 -5.68 2.27
C ILE A 177 11.73 -5.95 3.72
N LYS A 178 12.39 -4.99 4.35
CA LYS A 178 12.80 -5.09 5.76
C LYS A 178 11.61 -5.43 6.65
N GLY A 179 11.74 -6.47 7.46
CA GLY A 179 10.69 -6.96 8.36
C GLY A 179 9.78 -8.04 7.75
N ASP A 180 9.82 -8.25 6.43
CA ASP A 180 8.92 -9.18 5.76
C ASP A 180 9.43 -10.63 5.76
N LEU A 181 9.28 -11.31 6.91
CA LEU A 181 9.68 -12.71 7.08
C LEU A 181 8.98 -13.64 6.08
N LYS A 182 7.71 -13.34 5.70
CA LYS A 182 6.96 -14.14 4.73
C LYS A 182 7.65 -14.20 3.37
N TYR A 183 8.38 -13.16 3.02
CA TYR A 183 9.09 -13.03 1.76
C TYR A 183 10.62 -13.05 1.89
N GLY A 184 11.13 -13.54 3.03
CA GLY A 184 12.55 -13.87 3.18
C GLY A 184 13.41 -12.78 3.82
N ALA A 185 12.83 -11.76 4.45
CA ALA A 185 13.61 -10.87 5.29
C ALA A 185 14.25 -11.66 6.45
N PRO A 186 15.51 -11.36 6.81
CA PRO A 186 16.23 -12.13 7.84
C PRO A 186 15.68 -11.91 9.27
N ARG A 187 15.01 -10.79 9.52
CA ARG A 187 14.46 -10.42 10.83
C ARG A 187 13.14 -9.66 10.69
N SER A 188 12.23 -9.83 11.66
CA SER A 188 11.04 -9.00 11.80
C SER A 188 11.39 -7.59 12.27
N ASN A 189 10.49 -6.62 12.01
CA ASN A 189 10.50 -5.37 12.76
C ASN A 189 9.99 -5.63 14.20
N PRO A 190 10.40 -4.82 15.20
CA PRO A 190 10.01 -5.02 16.60
C PRO A 190 8.48 -5.01 16.82
N ASP A 191 7.75 -4.23 16.03
CA ASP A 191 6.30 -4.07 16.08
C ASP A 191 5.53 -5.04 15.15
N GLY A 192 6.23 -5.98 14.51
CA GLY A 192 5.63 -6.91 13.54
C GLY A 192 5.24 -6.28 12.20
N SER A 193 5.54 -5.00 11.99
CA SER A 193 5.37 -4.32 10.69
C SER A 193 6.35 -4.82 9.63
N ILE A 194 6.09 -4.43 8.39
CA ILE A 194 7.10 -4.45 7.33
C ILE A 194 7.37 -3.02 6.88
N SER A 195 8.59 -2.74 6.45
CA SER A 195 8.96 -1.39 6.02
C SER A 195 8.43 -1.08 4.61
N LEU A 196 7.11 -1.13 4.47
CA LEU A 196 6.34 -0.79 3.26
C LEU A 196 5.19 0.12 3.65
N MET A 197 5.06 1.25 2.96
CA MET A 197 3.95 2.18 3.17
C MET A 197 3.35 2.69 1.87
N ALA A 198 2.03 2.87 1.83
CA ALA A 198 1.34 3.60 0.77
C ALA A 198 1.52 5.10 1.03
N ARG A 199 2.58 5.69 0.41
CA ARG A 199 3.05 7.04 0.68
C ARG A 199 2.19 8.12 0.06
N ARG A 200 1.72 7.91 -1.18
CA ARG A 200 0.98 8.91 -1.95
C ARG A 200 -0.10 8.29 -2.80
N VAL A 201 -1.23 8.97 -2.92
CA VAL A 201 -2.33 8.63 -3.82
C VAL A 201 -2.75 9.86 -4.61
N GLU A 202 -2.95 9.67 -5.93
CA GLU A 202 -3.36 10.72 -6.86
C GLU A 202 -4.47 10.20 -7.76
N PHE A 203 -5.55 10.96 -7.86
CA PHE A 203 -6.67 10.64 -8.74
C PHE A 203 -7.59 11.84 -8.94
N ILE A 204 -8.46 11.77 -9.92
CA ILE A 204 -9.52 12.76 -10.10
C ILE A 204 -10.70 12.40 -9.19
N HIS A 205 -11.13 13.33 -8.35
CA HIS A 205 -12.21 13.10 -7.40
C HIS A 205 -13.46 12.54 -8.10
N PRO A 206 -14.06 11.43 -7.62
CA PRO A 206 -15.10 10.70 -8.35
C PRO A 206 -16.38 11.52 -8.59
N VAL A 207 -16.63 12.57 -7.82
CA VAL A 207 -17.84 13.38 -7.93
C VAL A 207 -17.54 14.80 -8.36
N SER A 208 -16.70 15.57 -7.65
CA SER A 208 -16.38 16.97 -7.94
C SER A 208 -15.49 17.17 -9.17
N LYS A 209 -14.78 16.10 -9.62
CA LYS A 209 -13.81 16.14 -10.71
C LYS A 209 -12.55 16.99 -10.42
N ALA A 210 -12.37 17.43 -9.22
CA ALA A 210 -11.15 18.11 -8.79
C ALA A 210 -9.98 17.10 -8.67
N PRO A 211 -8.74 17.50 -8.93
CA PRO A 211 -7.58 16.66 -8.67
C PRO A 211 -7.40 16.45 -7.16
N ILE A 212 -7.15 15.22 -6.75
CA ILE A 212 -6.81 14.83 -5.38
C ILE A 212 -5.38 14.32 -5.38
N VAL A 213 -4.56 14.93 -4.54
CA VAL A 213 -3.19 14.49 -4.26
C VAL A 213 -3.03 14.50 -2.75
N VAL A 214 -2.80 13.34 -2.16
CA VAL A 214 -2.64 13.17 -0.71
C VAL A 214 -1.40 12.35 -0.42
N GLU A 215 -0.64 12.79 0.59
CA GLU A 215 0.54 12.09 1.07
C GLU A 215 0.39 11.72 2.54
N ALA A 216 0.78 10.49 2.89
CA ALA A 216 0.95 10.08 4.28
C ALA A 216 2.24 10.70 4.86
N PRO A 217 2.27 11.11 6.11
CA PRO A 217 3.52 11.54 6.75
C PRO A 217 4.53 10.39 6.79
N VAL A 218 5.81 10.75 6.74
CA VAL A 218 6.90 9.77 6.94
C VAL A 218 6.78 9.18 8.35
N PRO A 219 6.87 7.84 8.51
CA PRO A 219 6.81 7.22 9.82
C PRO A 219 7.84 7.82 10.79
N ASN A 220 7.44 7.99 12.06
CA ASN A 220 8.33 8.48 13.12
C ASN A 220 9.23 7.35 13.62
N ASP A 221 10.08 6.85 12.74
CA ASP A 221 11.09 5.82 12.96
C ASP A 221 12.42 6.34 12.42
N ASN A 222 13.50 6.13 13.16
CA ASN A 222 14.82 6.68 12.84
C ASN A 222 15.32 6.28 11.44
N LEU A 223 15.02 5.04 10.99
CA LEU A 223 15.47 4.57 9.69
C LEU A 223 14.69 5.24 8.56
N TRP A 224 13.36 5.38 8.71
CA TRP A 224 12.52 6.10 7.76
C TRP A 224 12.96 7.56 7.63
N GLN A 225 13.18 8.24 8.77
CA GLN A 225 13.62 9.65 8.80
C GLN A 225 15.01 9.86 8.20
N ALA A 226 15.91 8.90 8.41
CA ALA A 226 17.27 8.97 7.88
C ALA A 226 17.34 8.75 6.36
N LEU A 227 16.40 7.98 5.80
CA LEU A 227 16.38 7.61 4.38
C LEU A 227 15.45 8.48 3.53
N ALA A 228 14.46 9.14 4.14
CA ALA A 228 13.52 10.00 3.42
C ALA A 228 14.24 11.19 2.75
N PRO A 229 13.89 11.54 1.51
CA PRO A 229 14.37 12.76 0.88
C PRO A 229 14.05 13.99 1.76
N LYS A 230 15.01 14.89 1.86
CA LYS A 230 14.89 16.16 2.59
C LYS A 230 14.16 17.19 1.72
#